data_a13fa8ca596d6636972c60dff913e58e
#
_entry.id   a13fa8ca596d6636972c60dff913e58e
#
_cell.length_a   1.000
_cell.length_b   1.000
_cell.length_c   1.000
_cell.angle_alpha   90.00
_cell.angle_beta   90.00
_cell.angle_gamma   90.00
#
_symmetry.space_group_name_H-M   'P 1'
#
loop_
_entity.id
_entity.type
_entity.pdbx_description
1 polymer ?
#
loop_
_entity_poly.entity_id
_entity_poly.type
_entity_poly.pdbx_seq_one_letter_code
_entity_poly.pdbx_strand_id
1 'polypeptide(L)'
;MNTKSCFAPAHILLPSEQIPLEQWGCIACDQFTSDRDYWQKAETVAAGSPSTLNMILPEVYLEDGDADARIAAIHSTMREYEKNVLTRSVDGFVYVERTEQSGRVRQGLVGMVDLETYSYRRGAPCAVRPSESTVESRIPPRMKVRTGATLETPHIMMLADDPERTLIEPVAARKSELRKVYEGELMLGGGHVAGWAVEDPALIAQIENALAVLGSQEEYDRKYPDAARRDPLTLIVGDGNHSLATAKACWEELKKTLTPEQAANHPARWCLAEVCNVHSPAIEIEPIHRVLFNVDCAAVLLALVTWSDENMTGCSFGGGKKQPFTLAGPHMANVLSFEEPTEPLTVGTIDEFIEYYIERHSEARVDYVHDEPAVRALCKKGAVAFLMPPFAKSDLFKGVVMGGVLPRKTFSMGHAEEKRYYIECRKITE
;
A
#
# COMPACT_ATOMS: atom_id res chain seq x y z
N MET A 1 -20.05 -23.94 -2.54
CA MET A 1 -18.63 -24.04 -2.88
C MET A 1 -17.87 -23.41 -1.72
N ASN A 2 -16.97 -24.15 -1.07
CA ASN A 2 -16.13 -23.61 0.01
C ASN A 2 -15.15 -22.60 -0.65
N THR A 3 -15.50 -21.34 -0.69
CA THR A 3 -14.57 -20.28 -1.15
C THR A 3 -13.46 -20.21 -0.12
N LYS A 4 -12.28 -20.77 -0.46
CA LYS A 4 -11.09 -20.62 0.37
C LYS A 4 -10.91 -19.10 0.65
N SER A 5 -10.70 -18.76 1.91
CA SER A 5 -10.44 -17.38 2.32
C SER A 5 -9.26 -16.80 1.54
N CYS A 6 -9.36 -15.55 1.09
CA CYS A 6 -8.25 -14.87 0.41
C CYS A 6 -7.12 -14.46 1.36
N PHE A 7 -7.35 -14.54 2.67
CA PHE A 7 -6.39 -14.25 3.73
C PHE A 7 -6.49 -15.33 4.82
N ALA A 8 -5.36 -15.86 5.26
CA ALA A 8 -5.27 -17.03 6.12
C ALA A 8 -4.20 -16.90 7.21
N PRO A 9 -4.30 -17.70 8.30
CA PRO A 9 -3.23 -17.80 9.28
C PRO A 9 -1.94 -18.32 8.62
N ALA A 10 -0.79 -17.93 9.19
CA ALA A 10 0.53 -18.25 8.65
C ALA A 10 1.44 -18.85 9.74
N HIS A 11 2.47 -19.58 9.32
CA HIS A 11 3.62 -19.87 10.18
C HIS A 11 4.57 -18.65 10.11
N ILE A 12 4.43 -17.78 11.10
CA ILE A 12 5.15 -16.50 11.19
C ILE A 12 6.40 -16.70 12.03
N LEU A 13 7.54 -16.34 11.48
CA LEU A 13 8.85 -16.41 12.14
C LEU A 13 9.20 -15.05 12.75
N LEU A 14 9.79 -15.08 13.94
CA LEU A 14 10.17 -13.89 14.70
C LEU A 14 11.62 -14.00 15.20
N PRO A 15 12.34 -12.88 15.34
CA PRO A 15 13.68 -12.87 15.87
C PRO A 15 13.69 -13.31 17.34
N SER A 16 14.88 -13.66 17.85
CA SER A 16 15.10 -13.85 19.29
C SER A 16 14.67 -12.59 20.08
N GLU A 17 14.11 -12.79 21.28
CA GLU A 17 13.70 -11.70 22.19
C GLU A 17 14.85 -10.78 22.61
N GLN A 18 16.09 -11.25 22.47
CA GLN A 18 17.27 -10.49 22.81
C GLN A 18 17.63 -9.40 21.79
N ILE A 19 17.02 -9.45 20.59
CA ILE A 19 17.26 -8.48 19.51
C ILE A 19 16.27 -7.32 19.67
N PRO A 20 16.76 -6.08 19.96
CA PRO A 20 15.88 -4.92 20.09
C PRO A 20 15.14 -4.63 18.78
N LEU A 21 13.85 -4.30 18.86
CA LEU A 21 13.05 -3.99 17.67
C LEU A 21 13.58 -2.77 16.90
N GLU A 22 14.15 -1.79 17.61
CA GLU A 22 14.78 -0.61 16.99
C GLU A 22 15.94 -0.98 16.05
N GLN A 23 16.66 -2.08 16.34
CA GLN A 23 17.72 -2.58 15.48
C GLN A 23 17.22 -3.60 14.45
N TRP A 24 16.18 -4.37 14.83
CA TRP A 24 15.62 -5.41 13.99
C TRP A 24 14.78 -4.85 12.85
N GLY A 25 13.75 -4.03 13.16
CA GLY A 25 12.72 -3.62 12.21
C GLY A 25 13.12 -2.38 11.41
N CYS A 26 13.32 -2.49 10.10
CA CYS A 26 13.50 -1.33 9.22
C CYS A 26 12.23 -1.01 8.43
N ILE A 27 12.15 0.22 7.92
CA ILE A 27 11.01 0.69 7.13
C ILE A 27 10.96 0.02 5.76
N ALA A 28 9.78 0.04 5.14
CA ALA A 28 9.54 -0.44 3.78
C ALA A 28 10.59 0.06 2.77
N CYS A 29 11.12 -0.84 1.95
CA CYS A 29 12.23 -0.58 1.03
C CYS A 29 11.91 0.42 -0.08
N ASP A 30 10.63 0.68 -0.33
CA ASP A 30 10.11 1.63 -1.32
C ASP A 30 9.87 3.04 -0.76
N GLN A 31 10.29 3.30 0.49
CA GLN A 31 10.32 4.62 1.10
C GLN A 31 11.71 5.24 0.96
N PHE A 32 11.80 6.58 1.08
CA PHE A 32 13.08 7.31 0.98
C PHE A 32 13.91 6.93 -0.26
N THR A 33 13.23 6.78 -1.40
CA THR A 33 13.84 6.27 -2.66
C THR A 33 14.86 7.20 -3.30
N SER A 34 14.97 8.44 -2.83
CA SER A 34 15.99 9.42 -3.24
C SER A 34 16.88 9.90 -2.09
N ASP A 35 16.71 9.34 -0.88
CA ASP A 35 17.43 9.76 0.33
C ASP A 35 18.38 8.65 0.80
N ARG A 36 19.63 8.69 0.29
CA ARG A 36 20.68 7.75 0.70
C ARG A 36 21.13 7.98 2.15
N ASP A 37 21.03 9.21 2.66
CA ASP A 37 21.45 9.54 4.02
C ASP A 37 20.53 8.87 5.05
N TYR A 38 19.24 8.75 4.74
CA TYR A 38 18.31 7.98 5.57
C TYR A 38 18.80 6.52 5.73
N TRP A 39 19.12 5.86 4.61
CA TRP A 39 19.52 4.45 4.62
C TRP A 39 20.88 4.24 5.30
N GLN A 40 21.81 5.17 5.18
CA GLN A 40 23.09 5.13 5.93
C GLN A 40 22.87 5.27 7.44
N LYS A 41 21.92 6.10 7.87
CA LYS A 41 21.52 6.17 9.29
C LYS A 41 20.89 4.86 9.75
N ALA A 42 20.00 4.24 8.93
CA ALA A 42 19.40 2.94 9.22
C ALA A 42 20.49 1.84 9.37
N GLU A 43 21.48 1.80 8.49
CA GLU A 43 22.63 0.90 8.58
C GLU A 43 23.43 1.14 9.89
N THR A 44 23.56 2.40 10.32
CA THR A 44 24.25 2.74 11.58
C THR A 44 23.46 2.24 12.80
N VAL A 45 22.15 2.37 12.82
CA VAL A 45 21.29 1.85 13.91
C VAL A 45 21.34 0.33 13.96
N ALA A 46 21.31 -0.33 12.81
CA ALA A 46 21.34 -1.80 12.70
C ALA A 46 22.74 -2.40 12.94
N ALA A 47 23.80 -1.57 13.01
CA ALA A 47 25.17 -2.05 13.07
C ALA A 47 25.43 -2.99 14.26
N GLY A 48 26.03 -4.15 13.99
CA GLY A 48 26.39 -5.14 15.01
C GLY A 48 25.24 -5.99 15.54
N SER A 49 24.03 -5.85 15.00
CA SER A 49 22.86 -6.65 15.34
C SER A 49 22.20 -7.25 14.08
N PRO A 50 21.56 -8.41 14.18
CA PRO A 50 20.66 -8.85 13.11
C PRO A 50 19.55 -7.83 12.84
N SER A 51 19.23 -7.60 11.57
CA SER A 51 18.21 -6.65 11.14
C SER A 51 17.52 -7.08 9.86
N THR A 52 16.23 -6.77 9.71
CA THR A 52 15.52 -6.96 8.45
C THR A 52 16.10 -6.13 7.31
N LEU A 53 16.83 -5.04 7.63
CA LEU A 53 17.60 -4.27 6.65
C LEU A 53 18.58 -5.13 5.84
N ASN A 54 19.15 -6.17 6.46
CA ASN A 54 20.09 -7.09 5.81
C ASN A 54 19.39 -8.12 4.90
N MET A 55 18.06 -8.16 4.90
CA MET A 55 17.22 -9.07 4.08
C MET A 55 16.44 -8.35 2.99
N ILE A 56 16.59 -7.05 2.85
CA ILE A 56 15.90 -6.24 1.83
C ILE A 56 16.91 -5.46 0.99
N LEU A 57 16.48 -5.04 -0.19
CA LEU A 57 17.21 -4.07 -1.01
C LEU A 57 16.41 -2.76 -1.06
N PRO A 58 16.84 -1.68 -0.38
CA PRO A 58 16.23 -0.37 -0.53
C PRO A 58 16.20 0.09 -1.99
N GLU A 59 15.09 0.65 -2.45
CA GLU A 59 14.91 1.02 -3.85
C GLU A 59 15.93 2.02 -4.38
N VAL A 60 16.48 2.84 -3.50
CA VAL A 60 17.57 3.78 -3.84
C VAL A 60 18.84 3.09 -4.38
N TYR A 61 18.99 1.78 -4.15
CA TYR A 61 20.15 0.98 -4.58
C TYR A 61 19.84 0.01 -5.73
N LEU A 62 18.60 -0.02 -6.23
CA LEU A 62 18.17 -0.99 -7.27
C LEU A 62 18.93 -0.86 -8.59
N GLU A 63 19.36 0.36 -8.92
CA GLU A 63 20.07 0.66 -10.19
C GLU A 63 21.57 0.81 -10.00
N ASP A 64 22.11 0.53 -8.78
CA ASP A 64 23.54 0.59 -8.50
C ASP A 64 24.28 -0.57 -9.17
N GLY A 65 25.51 -0.33 -9.57
CA GLY A 65 26.35 -1.33 -10.24
C GLY A 65 26.68 -2.56 -9.41
N ASP A 66 26.46 -2.52 -8.07
CA ASP A 66 26.65 -3.62 -7.13
C ASP A 66 25.33 -4.32 -6.71
N ALA A 67 24.20 -3.98 -7.34
CA ALA A 67 22.89 -4.52 -6.96
C ALA A 67 22.84 -6.06 -6.94
N ASP A 68 23.43 -6.74 -7.92
CA ASP A 68 23.46 -8.20 -7.96
C ASP A 68 24.29 -8.81 -6.81
N ALA A 69 25.39 -8.15 -6.40
CA ALA A 69 26.19 -8.58 -5.24
C ALA A 69 25.39 -8.39 -3.93
N ARG A 70 24.67 -7.27 -3.79
CA ARG A 70 23.75 -7.03 -2.66
C ARG A 70 22.66 -8.08 -2.58
N ILE A 71 22.03 -8.44 -3.70
CA ILE A 71 21.00 -9.50 -3.75
C ILE A 71 21.56 -10.84 -3.29
N ALA A 72 22.77 -11.20 -3.74
CA ALA A 72 23.41 -12.44 -3.30
C ALA A 72 23.70 -12.46 -1.78
N ALA A 73 24.15 -11.31 -1.22
CA ALA A 73 24.33 -11.15 0.22
C ALA A 73 23.00 -11.27 0.99
N ILE A 74 21.93 -10.63 0.51
CA ILE A 74 20.58 -10.72 1.08
C ILE A 74 20.13 -12.18 1.16
N HIS A 75 20.24 -12.94 0.06
CA HIS A 75 19.86 -14.36 0.06
C HIS A 75 20.73 -15.22 1.00
N SER A 76 22.00 -14.89 1.15
CA SER A 76 22.87 -15.56 2.14
C SER A 76 22.44 -15.27 3.57
N THR A 77 22.13 -14.00 3.85
CA THR A 77 21.63 -13.55 5.17
C THR A 77 20.29 -14.19 5.51
N MET A 78 19.35 -14.29 4.56
CA MET A 78 18.07 -14.97 4.79
C MET A 78 18.27 -16.43 5.25
N ARG A 79 19.17 -17.18 4.59
CA ARG A 79 19.48 -18.57 4.97
C ARG A 79 20.16 -18.67 6.35
N GLU A 80 20.97 -17.70 6.70
CA GLU A 80 21.59 -17.62 8.03
C GLU A 80 20.54 -17.30 9.09
N TYR A 81 19.70 -16.29 8.85
CA TYR A 81 18.69 -15.83 9.81
C TYR A 81 17.63 -16.91 10.06
N GLU A 82 17.23 -17.67 9.04
CA GLU A 82 16.34 -18.83 9.18
C GLU A 82 16.90 -19.86 10.20
N LYS A 83 18.22 -20.03 10.28
CA LYS A 83 18.85 -21.02 11.16
C LYS A 83 19.16 -20.47 12.55
N ASN A 84 19.61 -19.22 12.64
CA ASN A 84 20.29 -18.72 13.83
C ASN A 84 19.60 -17.54 14.51
N VAL A 85 18.71 -16.82 13.82
CA VAL A 85 18.12 -15.57 14.29
C VAL A 85 16.61 -15.68 14.52
N LEU A 86 15.89 -16.32 13.59
CA LEU A 86 14.44 -16.48 13.64
C LEU A 86 14.09 -17.71 14.49
N THR A 87 14.24 -17.60 15.82
CA THR A 87 14.12 -18.70 16.77
C THR A 87 12.75 -18.84 17.40
N ARG A 88 11.82 -17.95 17.09
CA ARG A 88 10.44 -17.96 17.60
C ARG A 88 9.44 -17.99 16.47
N SER A 89 8.26 -18.51 16.74
CA SER A 89 7.18 -18.56 15.75
C SER A 89 5.80 -18.32 16.36
N VAL A 90 4.86 -18.01 15.47
CA VAL A 90 3.42 -17.96 15.70
C VAL A 90 2.75 -18.80 14.63
N ASP A 91 1.92 -19.76 15.03
CA ASP A 91 1.08 -20.53 14.11
C ASP A 91 -0.34 -19.99 14.12
N GLY A 92 -0.57 -18.94 13.31
CA GLY A 92 -1.83 -18.20 13.33
C GLY A 92 -1.72 -16.85 12.69
N PHE A 93 -2.30 -15.84 13.34
CA PHE A 93 -2.10 -14.43 12.99
C PHE A 93 -1.28 -13.71 14.06
N VAL A 94 -0.72 -12.55 13.71
CA VAL A 94 -0.22 -11.60 14.71
C VAL A 94 -1.12 -10.38 14.68
N TYR A 95 -1.75 -10.07 15.81
CA TYR A 95 -2.43 -8.79 16.03
C TYR A 95 -1.36 -7.74 16.33
N VAL A 96 -1.41 -6.60 15.62
CA VAL A 96 -0.41 -5.53 15.71
C VAL A 96 -1.05 -4.22 16.12
N GLU A 97 -0.45 -3.53 17.07
CA GLU A 97 -0.70 -2.12 17.38
C GLU A 97 0.55 -1.30 17.05
N ARG A 98 0.41 -0.34 16.16
CA ARG A 98 1.43 0.63 15.82
C ARG A 98 1.02 2.01 16.33
N THR A 99 1.74 2.53 17.32
CA THR A 99 1.57 3.92 17.80
C THR A 99 2.47 4.82 16.98
N GLU A 100 1.86 5.68 16.18
CA GLU A 100 2.53 6.66 15.33
C GLU A 100 3.01 7.86 16.16
N GLN A 101 3.87 8.72 15.59
CA GLN A 101 4.35 9.94 16.27
C GLN A 101 3.20 10.89 16.65
N SER A 102 2.10 10.87 15.90
CA SER A 102 0.87 11.61 16.20
C SER A 102 0.15 11.12 17.46
N GLY A 103 0.54 9.98 18.03
CA GLY A 103 -0.13 9.29 19.13
C GLY A 103 -1.31 8.43 18.68
N ARG A 104 -1.62 8.36 17.39
CA ARG A 104 -2.65 7.47 16.86
C ARG A 104 -2.16 6.02 16.91
N VAL A 105 -3.08 5.10 17.17
CA VAL A 105 -2.80 3.67 17.24
C VAL A 105 -3.45 2.98 16.04
N ARG A 106 -2.63 2.55 15.09
CA ARG A 106 -3.07 1.70 13.98
C ARG A 106 -3.12 0.25 14.43
N GLN A 107 -4.25 -0.41 14.16
CA GLN A 107 -4.49 -1.82 14.46
C GLN A 107 -4.52 -2.63 13.18
N GLY A 108 -3.90 -3.81 13.21
CA GLY A 108 -3.83 -4.70 12.06
C GLY A 108 -3.71 -6.17 12.45
N LEU A 109 -3.95 -7.04 11.47
CA LEU A 109 -3.71 -8.47 11.54
C LEU A 109 -2.68 -8.87 10.50
N VAL A 110 -1.56 -9.47 10.92
CA VAL A 110 -0.57 -10.06 10.03
C VAL A 110 -0.94 -11.51 9.78
N GLY A 111 -1.03 -11.88 8.52
CA GLY A 111 -1.31 -13.21 8.01
C GLY A 111 -0.87 -13.30 6.55
N MET A 112 -1.33 -14.33 5.83
CA MET A 112 -0.91 -14.53 4.44
C MET A 112 -2.07 -14.40 3.45
N VAL A 113 -1.82 -13.67 2.35
CA VAL A 113 -2.73 -13.49 1.21
C VAL A 113 -2.51 -14.59 0.19
N ASP A 114 -3.59 -15.22 -0.29
CA ASP A 114 -3.53 -16.18 -1.39
C ASP A 114 -3.35 -15.44 -2.73
N LEU A 115 -2.18 -15.57 -3.35
CA LEU A 115 -1.87 -14.94 -4.63
C LEU A 115 -2.76 -15.46 -5.79
N GLU A 116 -3.43 -16.60 -5.64
CA GLU A 116 -4.43 -17.08 -6.60
C GLU A 116 -5.72 -16.25 -6.57
N THR A 117 -5.99 -15.54 -5.47
CA THR A 117 -7.15 -14.66 -5.33
C THR A 117 -6.84 -13.19 -5.65
N TYR A 118 -5.58 -12.89 -6.01
CA TYR A 118 -5.10 -11.56 -6.34
C TYR A 118 -4.74 -11.41 -7.82
N SER A 119 -5.05 -10.25 -8.37
CA SER A 119 -4.52 -9.81 -9.66
C SER A 119 -4.29 -8.30 -9.63
N TYR A 120 -3.14 -7.86 -10.16
CA TYR A 120 -2.82 -6.43 -10.34
C TYR A 120 -3.34 -5.86 -11.66
N ARG A 121 -4.00 -6.66 -12.50
CA ARG A 121 -4.60 -6.19 -13.75
C ARG A 121 -5.88 -5.42 -13.46
N ARG A 122 -6.01 -4.25 -14.09
CA ARG A 122 -7.20 -3.39 -13.95
C ARG A 122 -8.48 -4.20 -14.20
N GLY A 123 -9.39 -4.17 -13.24
CA GLY A 123 -10.71 -4.77 -13.36
C GLY A 123 -10.72 -6.31 -13.41
N ALA A 124 -9.69 -7.00 -12.95
CA ALA A 124 -9.73 -8.45 -12.81
C ALA A 124 -10.79 -8.88 -11.77
N PRO A 125 -11.52 -9.99 -12.02
CA PRO A 125 -12.56 -10.50 -11.13
C PRO A 125 -11.94 -11.26 -9.95
N CYS A 126 -11.21 -10.57 -9.08
CA CYS A 126 -10.49 -11.16 -7.95
C CYS A 126 -11.00 -10.61 -6.62
N ALA A 127 -10.95 -11.44 -5.56
CA ALA A 127 -11.32 -11.05 -4.20
C ALA A 127 -10.32 -10.04 -3.60
N VAL A 128 -9.09 -10.02 -4.09
CA VAL A 128 -8.04 -9.07 -3.69
C VAL A 128 -7.63 -8.25 -4.92
N ARG A 129 -7.70 -6.92 -4.82
CA ARG A 129 -7.39 -6.02 -5.94
C ARG A 129 -6.41 -4.91 -5.52
N PRO A 130 -5.62 -4.36 -6.44
CA PRO A 130 -4.81 -3.18 -6.18
C PRO A 130 -5.70 -1.95 -6.02
N SER A 131 -5.28 -0.99 -5.19
CA SER A 131 -5.94 0.32 -5.12
C SER A 131 -5.58 1.20 -6.32
N GLU A 132 -4.35 1.09 -6.81
CA GLU A 132 -3.82 1.90 -7.91
C GLU A 132 -3.27 1.03 -9.04
N SER A 133 -3.15 1.60 -10.23
CA SER A 133 -2.52 0.93 -11.38
C SER A 133 -1.07 0.56 -11.09
N THR A 134 -0.73 -0.69 -11.32
CA THR A 134 0.63 -1.21 -11.18
C THR A 134 1.47 -0.84 -12.39
N VAL A 135 2.66 -0.28 -12.17
CA VAL A 135 3.65 0.00 -13.23
C VAL A 135 4.42 -1.28 -13.54
N GLU A 136 4.04 -1.96 -14.61
CA GLU A 136 4.61 -3.28 -14.95
C GLU A 136 6.14 -3.23 -15.15
N SER A 137 6.71 -2.13 -15.67
CA SER A 137 8.16 -1.96 -15.83
C SER A 137 8.94 -1.94 -14.51
N ARG A 138 8.26 -1.71 -13.38
CA ARG A 138 8.86 -1.75 -12.05
C ARG A 138 8.93 -3.16 -11.45
N ILE A 139 8.24 -4.14 -12.02
CA ILE A 139 8.18 -5.51 -11.50
C ILE A 139 9.51 -6.26 -11.73
N PRO A 140 10.13 -6.28 -12.94
CA PRO A 140 11.31 -7.10 -13.20
C PRO A 140 12.51 -6.85 -12.28
N PRO A 141 12.91 -5.60 -11.95
CA PRO A 141 14.00 -5.37 -11.00
C PRO A 141 13.72 -5.95 -9.60
N ARG A 142 12.48 -5.88 -9.12
CA ARG A 142 12.06 -6.41 -7.82
C ARG A 142 11.95 -7.93 -7.84
N MET A 143 11.59 -8.53 -8.97
CA MET A 143 11.63 -9.98 -9.14
C MET A 143 13.03 -10.54 -8.93
N LYS A 144 14.09 -9.86 -9.37
CA LYS A 144 15.48 -10.28 -9.13
C LYS A 144 15.77 -10.46 -7.63
N VAL A 145 15.26 -9.57 -6.78
CA VAL A 145 15.44 -9.63 -5.33
C VAL A 145 14.67 -10.82 -4.74
N ARG A 146 13.40 -11.03 -5.17
CA ARG A 146 12.55 -12.09 -4.63
C ARG A 146 12.88 -13.48 -5.17
N THR A 147 13.35 -13.59 -6.41
CA THR A 147 13.72 -14.88 -7.02
C THR A 147 14.93 -15.45 -6.32
N GLY A 148 14.79 -16.65 -5.72
CA GLY A 148 15.84 -17.30 -4.93
C GLY A 148 15.90 -16.89 -3.46
N ALA A 149 15.05 -15.98 -3.00
CA ALA A 149 14.86 -15.68 -1.59
C ALA A 149 14.23 -16.90 -0.87
N THR A 150 14.68 -17.21 0.35
CA THR A 150 14.10 -18.27 1.19
C THR A 150 13.02 -17.74 2.13
N LEU A 151 13.13 -16.47 2.47
CA LEU A 151 12.23 -15.77 3.38
C LEU A 151 11.55 -14.59 2.68
N GLU A 152 10.42 -14.20 3.20
CA GLU A 152 9.84 -12.88 2.95
C GLU A 152 9.60 -12.16 4.27
N THR A 153 9.64 -10.84 4.22
CA THR A 153 9.25 -9.96 5.32
C THR A 153 8.33 -8.89 4.73
N PRO A 154 7.11 -8.68 5.30
CA PRO A 154 6.10 -7.89 4.63
C PRO A 154 6.14 -6.42 5.03
N HIS A 155 5.92 -5.55 4.05
CA HIS A 155 5.45 -4.20 4.29
C HIS A 155 4.08 -3.92 3.64
N ILE A 156 3.49 -4.92 3.01
CA ILE A 156 2.22 -4.81 2.31
C ILE A 156 1.11 -4.55 3.34
N MET A 157 0.37 -3.47 3.14
CA MET A 157 -0.80 -3.12 3.93
C MET A 157 -2.04 -3.32 3.08
N MET A 158 -2.90 -4.24 3.53
CA MET A 158 -4.21 -4.51 2.94
C MET A 158 -5.27 -3.74 3.72
N LEU A 159 -6.33 -3.34 3.03
CA LEU A 159 -7.47 -2.69 3.65
C LEU A 159 -8.71 -3.56 3.51
N ALA A 160 -9.47 -3.68 4.60
CA ALA A 160 -10.80 -4.24 4.64
C ALA A 160 -11.82 -3.11 4.77
N ASP A 161 -12.95 -3.20 4.05
CA ASP A 161 -14.09 -2.30 4.20
C ASP A 161 -15.07 -2.90 5.23
N ASP A 162 -14.75 -2.72 6.53
CA ASP A 162 -15.47 -3.29 7.66
C ASP A 162 -16.02 -2.19 8.58
N PRO A 163 -17.12 -1.49 8.19
CA PRO A 163 -17.73 -0.45 9.02
C PRO A 163 -18.31 -0.99 10.33
N GLU A 164 -18.71 -2.26 10.35
CA GLU A 164 -19.27 -2.93 11.55
C GLU A 164 -18.18 -3.43 12.52
N ARG A 165 -16.89 -3.29 12.15
CA ARG A 165 -15.74 -3.63 13.00
C ARG A 165 -15.76 -5.08 13.51
N THR A 166 -15.99 -6.00 12.59
CA THR A 166 -16.15 -7.44 12.88
C THR A 166 -14.85 -8.24 12.76
N LEU A 167 -13.83 -7.70 12.07
CA LEU A 167 -12.61 -8.42 11.73
C LEU A 167 -11.48 -8.22 12.75
N ILE A 168 -11.08 -6.99 13.01
CA ILE A 168 -9.87 -6.65 13.81
C ILE A 168 -10.24 -6.30 15.25
N GLU A 169 -11.26 -5.51 15.44
CA GLU A 169 -11.63 -4.96 16.73
C GLU A 169 -12.06 -6.02 17.78
N PRO A 170 -12.68 -7.16 17.41
CA PRO A 170 -12.93 -8.24 18.38
C PRO A 170 -11.64 -8.89 18.88
N VAL A 171 -10.59 -8.97 18.05
CA VAL A 171 -9.26 -9.44 18.48
C VAL A 171 -8.62 -8.43 19.43
N ALA A 172 -8.69 -7.14 19.07
CA ALA A 172 -8.19 -6.06 19.90
C ALA A 172 -8.83 -6.06 21.31
N ALA A 173 -10.14 -6.32 21.41
CA ALA A 173 -10.87 -6.39 22.67
C ALA A 173 -10.38 -7.54 23.58
N ARG A 174 -9.82 -8.60 23.00
CA ARG A 174 -9.28 -9.77 23.72
C ARG A 174 -7.75 -9.72 23.86
N LYS A 175 -7.10 -8.62 23.52
CA LYS A 175 -5.64 -8.47 23.54
C LYS A 175 -4.98 -8.91 24.85
N SER A 176 -5.61 -8.65 26.00
CA SER A 176 -5.11 -9.05 27.33
C SER A 176 -5.04 -10.56 27.56
N GLU A 177 -5.75 -11.35 26.74
CA GLU A 177 -5.76 -12.82 26.78
C GLU A 177 -4.67 -13.42 25.88
N LEU A 178 -4.08 -12.61 24.98
CA LEU A 178 -3.13 -13.08 23.97
C LEU A 178 -1.69 -12.98 24.47
N ARG A 179 -0.85 -13.91 23.99
CA ARG A 179 0.60 -13.90 24.24
C ARG A 179 1.25 -12.77 23.44
N LYS A 180 1.83 -11.76 24.12
CA LYS A 180 2.64 -10.73 23.47
C LYS A 180 3.90 -11.36 22.89
N VAL A 181 4.20 -11.05 21.63
CA VAL A 181 5.34 -11.65 20.92
C VAL A 181 6.45 -10.67 20.62
N TYR A 182 6.16 -9.39 20.55
CA TYR A 182 7.15 -8.32 20.49
C TYR A 182 6.56 -7.00 20.99
N GLU A 183 7.43 -6.09 21.44
CA GLU A 183 7.10 -4.70 21.79
C GLU A 183 8.37 -3.87 21.78
N GLY A 184 8.32 -2.67 21.24
CA GLY A 184 9.45 -1.73 21.27
C GLY A 184 9.31 -0.56 20.33
N GLU A 185 10.29 0.34 20.42
CA GLU A 185 10.44 1.45 19.48
C GLU A 185 10.97 0.95 18.13
N LEU A 186 10.62 1.67 17.07
CA LEU A 186 11.11 1.44 15.73
C LEU A 186 12.19 2.47 15.36
N MET A 187 13.16 2.05 14.55
CA MET A 187 14.30 2.90 14.18
C MET A 187 13.87 4.22 13.54
N LEU A 188 14.73 5.23 13.71
CA LEU A 188 14.64 6.54 13.07
C LEU A 188 13.29 7.24 13.25
N GLY A 189 12.71 7.13 14.45
CA GLY A 189 11.45 7.80 14.76
C GLY A 189 10.22 7.11 14.20
N GLY A 190 10.31 5.83 13.86
CA GLY A 190 9.18 5.05 13.37
C GLY A 190 8.03 4.87 14.36
N GLY A 191 8.13 5.38 15.60
CA GLY A 191 7.14 5.20 16.66
C GLY A 191 7.25 3.85 17.35
N HIS A 192 6.22 3.47 18.10
CA HIS A 192 6.19 2.27 18.91
C HIS A 192 5.32 1.19 18.27
N VAL A 193 5.72 -0.07 18.38
CA VAL A 193 4.94 -1.21 17.88
C VAL A 193 4.87 -2.33 18.92
N ALA A 194 3.72 -2.99 18.98
CA ALA A 194 3.54 -4.20 19.79
C ALA A 194 2.73 -5.24 19.02
N GLY A 195 3.05 -6.53 19.17
CA GLY A 195 2.38 -7.64 18.51
C GLY A 195 1.98 -8.74 19.48
N TRP A 196 0.84 -9.38 19.19
CA TRP A 196 0.29 -10.48 19.99
C TRP A 196 -0.07 -11.66 19.09
N ALA A 197 0.27 -12.88 19.54
CA ALA A 197 -0.03 -14.11 18.82
C ALA A 197 -1.54 -14.43 18.93
N VAL A 198 -2.15 -14.69 17.79
CA VAL A 198 -3.55 -15.15 17.66
C VAL A 198 -3.50 -16.59 17.20
N GLU A 199 -3.40 -17.52 18.17
CA GLU A 199 -3.23 -18.97 17.96
C GLU A 199 -4.46 -19.76 18.43
N ASP A 200 -5.42 -19.11 19.13
CA ASP A 200 -6.67 -19.74 19.56
C ASP A 200 -7.53 -20.11 18.34
N PRO A 201 -7.86 -21.41 18.13
CA PRO A 201 -8.66 -21.84 16.98
C PRO A 201 -10.03 -21.18 16.88
N ALA A 202 -10.66 -20.85 18.03
CA ALA A 202 -11.96 -20.18 18.04
C ALA A 202 -11.84 -18.74 17.53
N LEU A 203 -10.78 -18.03 17.91
CA LEU A 203 -10.53 -16.67 17.45
C LEU A 203 -10.11 -16.66 15.97
N ILE A 204 -9.30 -17.62 15.52
CA ILE A 204 -8.96 -17.82 14.11
C ILE A 204 -10.25 -18.04 13.29
N ALA A 205 -11.12 -18.95 13.74
CA ALA A 205 -12.40 -19.21 13.05
C ALA A 205 -13.30 -17.97 13.01
N GLN A 206 -13.28 -17.14 14.05
CA GLN A 206 -14.01 -15.86 14.05
C GLN A 206 -13.48 -14.90 12.98
N ILE A 207 -12.16 -14.77 12.84
CA ILE A 207 -11.51 -13.96 11.79
C ILE A 207 -11.88 -14.48 10.41
N GLU A 208 -11.79 -15.79 10.19
CA GLU A 208 -12.11 -16.44 8.91
C GLU A 208 -13.59 -16.22 8.54
N ASN A 209 -14.51 -16.33 9.51
CA ASN A 209 -15.92 -16.04 9.31
C ASN A 209 -16.19 -14.58 8.97
N ALA A 210 -15.52 -13.63 9.64
CA ALA A 210 -15.64 -12.21 9.32
C ALA A 210 -15.17 -11.93 7.87
N LEU A 211 -14.03 -12.49 7.47
CA LEU A 211 -13.53 -12.38 6.09
C LEU A 211 -14.50 -13.01 5.07
N ALA A 212 -15.11 -14.15 5.40
CA ALA A 212 -16.10 -14.80 4.53
C ALA A 212 -17.35 -13.93 4.35
N VAL A 213 -17.82 -13.26 5.40
CA VAL A 213 -18.93 -12.30 5.33
C VAL A 213 -18.54 -11.09 4.48
N LEU A 214 -17.40 -10.47 4.76
CA LEU A 214 -16.91 -9.29 4.01
C LEU A 214 -16.72 -9.58 2.52
N GLY A 215 -16.29 -10.81 2.18
CA GLY A 215 -16.12 -11.26 0.79
C GLY A 215 -17.35 -11.94 0.19
N SER A 216 -18.51 -11.94 0.85
CA SER A 216 -19.72 -12.56 0.35
C SER A 216 -20.38 -11.75 -0.77
N GLN A 217 -21.12 -12.42 -1.67
CA GLN A 217 -21.89 -11.76 -2.70
C GLN A 217 -22.98 -10.87 -2.10
N GLU A 218 -23.61 -11.31 -1.02
CA GLU A 218 -24.66 -10.56 -0.33
C GLU A 218 -24.14 -9.23 0.21
N GLU A 219 -22.99 -9.24 0.90
CA GLU A 219 -22.37 -8.02 1.44
C GLU A 219 -21.88 -7.09 0.32
N TYR A 220 -21.33 -7.66 -0.76
CA TYR A 220 -20.94 -6.91 -1.94
C TYR A 220 -22.12 -6.19 -2.59
N ASP A 221 -23.23 -6.89 -2.84
CA ASP A 221 -24.44 -6.31 -3.45
C ASP A 221 -25.10 -5.26 -2.55
N ARG A 222 -25.01 -5.44 -1.22
CA ARG A 222 -25.50 -4.47 -0.24
C ARG A 222 -24.71 -3.16 -0.28
N LYS A 223 -23.36 -3.26 -0.37
CA LYS A 223 -22.46 -2.10 -0.37
C LYS A 223 -22.41 -1.38 -1.72
N TYR A 224 -22.50 -2.12 -2.81
CA TYR A 224 -22.28 -1.61 -4.16
C TYR A 224 -23.45 -1.97 -5.10
N PRO A 225 -24.69 -1.53 -4.83
CA PRO A 225 -25.88 -1.92 -5.61
C PRO A 225 -25.80 -1.49 -7.07
N ASP A 226 -25.07 -0.39 -7.35
CA ASP A 226 -24.91 0.18 -8.69
C ASP A 226 -23.70 -0.37 -9.45
N ALA A 227 -22.95 -1.32 -8.87
CA ALA A 227 -21.79 -1.88 -9.54
C ALA A 227 -22.19 -2.69 -10.78
N ALA A 228 -21.60 -2.33 -11.93
CA ALA A 228 -21.79 -3.09 -13.19
C ALA A 228 -21.20 -4.50 -13.10
N ARG A 229 -20.16 -4.69 -12.30
CA ARG A 229 -19.53 -5.98 -12.01
C ARG A 229 -20.08 -6.58 -10.74
N ARG A 230 -20.22 -7.89 -10.73
CA ARG A 230 -20.75 -8.66 -9.59
C ARG A 230 -19.71 -9.59 -8.97
N ASP A 231 -18.43 -9.26 -9.14
CA ASP A 231 -17.32 -10.02 -8.56
C ASP A 231 -17.01 -9.48 -7.16
N PRO A 232 -17.24 -10.22 -6.07
CA PRO A 232 -16.99 -9.77 -4.71
C PRO A 232 -15.56 -9.30 -4.51
N LEU A 233 -15.41 -8.25 -3.72
CA LEU A 233 -14.15 -7.66 -3.33
C LEU A 233 -14.02 -7.73 -1.80
N THR A 234 -13.02 -8.44 -1.31
CA THR A 234 -12.79 -8.61 0.13
C THR A 234 -11.75 -7.64 0.64
N LEU A 235 -10.61 -7.54 -0.07
CA LEU A 235 -9.48 -6.71 0.35
C LEU A 235 -8.94 -5.90 -0.83
N ILE A 236 -8.43 -4.71 -0.53
CA ILE A 236 -7.63 -3.93 -1.48
C ILE A 236 -6.22 -3.72 -0.92
N VAL A 237 -5.26 -3.58 -1.83
CA VAL A 237 -3.89 -3.21 -1.44
C VAL A 237 -3.87 -1.71 -1.18
N GLY A 238 -3.71 -1.31 0.08
CA GLY A 238 -3.60 0.10 0.45
C GLY A 238 -2.20 0.66 0.22
N ASP A 239 -1.18 -0.12 0.59
CA ASP A 239 0.24 0.20 0.37
C ASP A 239 1.03 -1.06 0.01
N GLY A 240 2.14 -0.91 -0.73
CA GLY A 240 2.94 -2.05 -1.21
C GLY A 240 2.37 -2.71 -2.49
N ASN A 241 1.63 -1.98 -3.34
CA ASN A 241 1.05 -2.49 -4.59
C ASN A 241 2.10 -3.19 -5.48
N HIS A 242 3.28 -2.58 -5.67
CA HIS A 242 4.34 -3.20 -6.48
C HIS A 242 4.94 -4.44 -5.83
N SER A 243 4.99 -4.50 -4.49
CA SER A 243 5.52 -5.66 -3.75
C SER A 243 4.60 -6.88 -3.87
N LEU A 244 3.28 -6.70 -3.72
CA LEU A 244 2.34 -7.80 -3.94
C LEU A 244 2.28 -8.22 -5.41
N ALA A 245 2.34 -7.28 -6.35
CA ALA A 245 2.41 -7.57 -7.77
C ALA A 245 3.68 -8.36 -8.14
N THR A 246 4.82 -8.01 -7.52
CA THR A 246 6.08 -8.77 -7.68
C THR A 246 5.97 -10.18 -7.12
N ALA A 247 5.39 -10.34 -5.93
CA ALA A 247 5.14 -11.68 -5.35
C ALA A 247 4.26 -12.53 -6.27
N LYS A 248 3.18 -11.95 -6.84
CA LYS A 248 2.31 -12.60 -7.82
C LYS A 248 3.08 -12.98 -9.08
N ALA A 249 3.88 -12.09 -9.64
CA ALA A 249 4.65 -12.37 -10.84
C ALA A 249 5.67 -13.50 -10.62
N CYS A 250 6.39 -13.51 -9.49
CA CYS A 250 7.30 -14.59 -9.12
C CYS A 250 6.55 -15.93 -8.94
N TRP A 251 5.38 -15.89 -8.30
CA TRP A 251 4.54 -17.07 -8.15
C TRP A 251 4.08 -17.63 -9.50
N GLU A 252 3.62 -16.80 -10.41
CA GLU A 252 3.18 -17.23 -11.74
C GLU A 252 4.32 -17.86 -12.57
N GLU A 253 5.55 -17.37 -12.43
CA GLU A 253 6.71 -18.01 -13.06
C GLU A 253 7.06 -19.35 -12.42
N LEU A 254 7.12 -19.41 -11.10
CA LEU A 254 7.40 -20.65 -10.36
C LEU A 254 6.34 -21.72 -10.62
N LYS A 255 5.07 -21.34 -10.63
CA LYS A 255 3.93 -22.23 -10.85
C LYS A 255 4.01 -23.00 -12.16
N LYS A 256 4.63 -22.44 -13.20
CA LYS A 256 4.82 -23.12 -14.50
C LYS A 256 5.70 -24.37 -14.40
N THR A 257 6.53 -24.47 -13.36
CA THR A 257 7.45 -25.59 -13.13
C THR A 257 6.89 -26.65 -12.19
N LEU A 258 5.72 -26.40 -11.59
CA LEU A 258 5.10 -27.26 -10.56
C LEU A 258 3.93 -28.07 -11.12
N THR A 259 3.70 -29.24 -10.53
CA THR A 259 2.44 -29.95 -10.73
C THR A 259 1.29 -29.23 -10.03
N PRO A 260 0.02 -29.47 -10.43
CA PRO A 260 -1.14 -28.86 -9.76
C PRO A 260 -1.19 -29.13 -8.25
N GLU A 261 -0.77 -30.29 -7.80
CA GLU A 261 -0.73 -30.66 -6.38
C GLU A 261 0.38 -29.89 -5.63
N GLN A 262 1.58 -29.82 -6.21
CA GLN A 262 2.68 -29.00 -5.67
C GLN A 262 2.28 -27.52 -5.61
N ALA A 263 1.71 -26.98 -6.68
CA ALA A 263 1.26 -25.60 -6.72
C ALA A 263 0.19 -25.29 -5.65
N ALA A 264 -0.71 -26.22 -5.36
CA ALA A 264 -1.76 -26.05 -4.36
C ALA A 264 -1.22 -25.89 -2.93
N ASN A 265 -0.07 -26.48 -2.64
CA ASN A 265 0.53 -26.55 -1.29
C ASN A 265 1.83 -25.73 -1.14
N HIS A 266 2.36 -25.17 -2.25
CA HIS A 266 3.64 -24.49 -2.23
C HIS A 266 3.60 -23.20 -1.40
N PRO A 267 4.57 -22.94 -0.49
CA PRO A 267 4.59 -21.74 0.34
C PRO A 267 4.58 -20.43 -0.44
N ALA A 268 5.25 -20.36 -1.60
CA ALA A 268 5.30 -19.18 -2.44
C ALA A 268 3.95 -18.78 -3.10
N ARG A 269 2.92 -19.65 -3.03
CA ARG A 269 1.54 -19.31 -3.40
C ARG A 269 0.98 -18.17 -2.55
N TRP A 270 1.50 -18.03 -1.34
CA TRP A 270 1.03 -17.08 -0.35
C TRP A 270 2.02 -15.93 -0.17
N CYS A 271 1.54 -14.79 0.27
CA CYS A 271 2.35 -13.62 0.60
C CYS A 271 1.94 -13.03 1.93
N LEU A 272 2.89 -12.83 2.83
CA LEU A 272 2.65 -12.25 4.15
C LEU A 272 2.24 -10.78 4.00
N ALA A 273 1.19 -10.34 4.69
CA ALA A 273 0.68 -8.98 4.66
C ALA A 273 -0.01 -8.61 5.98
N GLU A 274 -0.17 -7.32 6.23
CA GLU A 274 -0.98 -6.78 7.33
C GLU A 274 -2.32 -6.30 6.78
N VAL A 275 -3.43 -6.73 7.38
CA VAL A 275 -4.78 -6.25 7.07
C VAL A 275 -5.20 -5.23 8.12
N CYS A 276 -5.61 -4.05 7.67
CA CYS A 276 -6.17 -2.97 8.50
C CYS A 276 -7.62 -2.68 8.09
N ASN A 277 -8.42 -2.18 9.04
CA ASN A 277 -9.75 -1.67 8.75
C ASN A 277 -9.66 -0.24 8.21
N VAL A 278 -10.14 0.01 6.99
CA VAL A 278 -10.13 1.37 6.40
C VAL A 278 -10.88 2.38 7.27
N HIS A 279 -11.87 1.93 8.04
CA HIS A 279 -12.66 2.78 8.95
C HIS A 279 -11.96 3.09 10.28
N SER A 280 -10.76 2.53 10.52
CA SER A 280 -9.95 2.87 11.70
C SER A 280 -9.64 4.37 11.72
N PRO A 281 -9.76 5.05 12.88
CA PRO A 281 -9.39 6.47 13.02
C PRO A 281 -7.92 6.75 12.68
N ALA A 282 -7.04 5.75 12.87
CA ALA A 282 -5.61 5.87 12.58
C ALA A 282 -5.27 5.75 11.07
N ILE A 283 -6.18 5.27 10.25
CA ILE A 283 -6.00 5.28 8.80
C ILE A 283 -6.44 6.64 8.27
N GLU A 284 -5.51 7.51 8.00
CA GLU A 284 -5.78 8.77 7.29
C GLU A 284 -5.52 8.60 5.81
N ILE A 285 -6.44 9.13 5.02
CA ILE A 285 -6.34 9.14 3.55
C ILE A 285 -6.32 10.60 3.11
N GLU A 286 -5.16 11.03 2.64
CA GLU A 286 -4.98 12.40 2.17
C GLU A 286 -4.93 12.44 0.65
N PRO A 287 -5.62 13.40 0.02
CA PRO A 287 -5.54 13.57 -1.42
C PRO A 287 -4.13 14.01 -1.82
N ILE A 288 -3.64 13.48 -2.92
CA ILE A 288 -2.37 13.95 -3.50
C ILE A 288 -2.70 15.03 -4.53
N HIS A 289 -2.12 16.20 -4.34
CA HIS A 289 -2.27 17.35 -5.23
C HIS A 289 -1.29 17.28 -6.40
N ARG A 290 -1.64 17.92 -7.52
CA ARG A 290 -0.78 18.01 -8.69
C ARG A 290 -0.17 19.41 -8.76
N VAL A 291 1.15 19.49 -8.84
CA VAL A 291 1.90 20.76 -8.86
C VAL A 291 2.67 20.86 -10.17
N LEU A 292 2.35 21.88 -10.97
CA LEU A 292 3.03 22.17 -12.23
C LEU A 292 4.12 23.22 -12.02
N PHE A 293 5.29 22.96 -12.56
CA PHE A 293 6.43 23.85 -12.58
C PHE A 293 6.73 24.33 -14.00
N ASN A 294 7.39 25.46 -14.10
CA ASN A 294 7.78 26.12 -15.37
C ASN A 294 6.55 26.48 -16.25
N VAL A 295 5.47 26.89 -15.61
CA VAL A 295 4.20 27.24 -16.29
C VAL A 295 3.69 28.58 -15.80
N ASP A 296 2.91 29.27 -16.66
CA ASP A 296 2.15 30.46 -16.28
C ASP A 296 0.73 30.09 -15.87
N CYS A 297 0.25 30.63 -14.75
CA CYS A 297 -1.04 30.26 -14.18
C CYS A 297 -2.23 30.65 -15.08
N ALA A 298 -2.16 31.82 -15.76
CA ALA A 298 -3.21 32.23 -16.67
C ALA A 298 -3.22 31.35 -17.94
N ALA A 299 -2.05 30.97 -18.43
CA ALA A 299 -1.92 30.06 -19.55
C ALA A 299 -2.49 28.66 -19.21
N VAL A 300 -2.20 28.14 -18.02
CA VAL A 300 -2.77 26.85 -17.55
C VAL A 300 -4.28 26.94 -17.45
N LEU A 301 -4.83 28.02 -16.88
CA LEU A 301 -6.29 28.20 -16.77
C LEU A 301 -6.95 28.29 -18.16
N LEU A 302 -6.37 29.02 -19.07
CA LEU A 302 -6.89 29.17 -20.45
C LEU A 302 -6.86 27.81 -21.17
N ALA A 303 -5.75 27.08 -21.05
CA ALA A 303 -5.62 25.74 -21.63
C ALA A 303 -6.62 24.75 -21.04
N LEU A 304 -6.87 24.81 -19.72
CA LEU A 304 -7.87 23.99 -19.04
C LEU A 304 -9.28 24.23 -19.57
N VAL A 305 -9.68 25.50 -19.72
CA VAL A 305 -11.00 25.84 -20.27
C VAL A 305 -11.11 25.36 -21.72
N THR A 306 -10.08 25.60 -22.54
CA THR A 306 -10.07 25.17 -23.94
C THR A 306 -10.17 23.64 -24.04
N TRP A 307 -9.36 22.90 -23.26
CA TRP A 307 -9.41 21.43 -23.21
C TRP A 307 -10.77 20.92 -22.76
N SER A 308 -11.36 21.60 -21.75
CA SER A 308 -12.69 21.26 -21.24
C SER A 308 -13.77 21.42 -22.30
N ASP A 309 -13.72 22.49 -23.12
CA ASP A 309 -14.67 22.73 -24.21
C ASP A 309 -14.49 21.66 -25.30
N GLU A 310 -13.25 21.33 -25.68
CA GLU A 310 -12.92 20.30 -26.67
C GLU A 310 -13.39 18.91 -26.26
N ASN A 311 -13.34 18.59 -24.95
CA ASN A 311 -13.73 17.31 -24.39
C ASN A 311 -15.15 17.29 -23.79
N MET A 312 -15.91 18.38 -23.93
CA MET A 312 -17.27 18.54 -23.43
C MET A 312 -17.42 18.29 -21.92
N THR A 313 -16.37 18.56 -21.12
CA THR A 313 -16.37 18.33 -19.68
C THR A 313 -17.04 19.44 -18.89
N GLY A 314 -17.24 20.63 -19.49
CA GLY A 314 -17.95 21.75 -18.88
C GLY A 314 -17.26 22.29 -17.64
N CYS A 315 -16.01 22.79 -17.77
CA CYS A 315 -15.30 23.43 -16.66
C CYS A 315 -15.93 24.77 -16.30
N SER A 316 -16.38 24.90 -15.06
CA SER A 316 -17.05 26.14 -14.57
C SER A 316 -16.41 26.66 -13.28
N PHE A 317 -16.50 27.99 -13.06
CA PHE A 317 -16.08 28.64 -11.83
C PHE A 317 -17.12 28.46 -10.71
N GLY A 318 -16.60 28.30 -9.47
CA GLY A 318 -17.42 27.98 -8.30
C GLY A 318 -17.57 26.46 -8.14
N GLY A 319 -17.73 25.99 -6.93
CA GLY A 319 -17.89 24.55 -6.65
C GLY A 319 -19.21 24.01 -7.23
N GLY A 320 -19.18 23.43 -8.42
CA GLY A 320 -20.29 22.72 -9.02
C GLY A 320 -20.65 21.45 -8.24
N LYS A 321 -21.65 20.70 -8.71
CA LYS A 321 -22.11 19.48 -8.04
C LYS A 321 -21.19 18.27 -8.28
N LYS A 322 -20.39 18.28 -9.37
CA LYS A 322 -19.50 17.18 -9.74
C LYS A 322 -18.05 17.66 -9.75
N GLN A 323 -17.17 16.81 -9.32
CA GLN A 323 -15.71 16.93 -9.37
C GLN A 323 -15.13 18.35 -9.10
N PRO A 324 -15.34 18.93 -7.92
CA PRO A 324 -14.74 20.20 -7.54
C PRO A 324 -13.23 20.05 -7.32
N PHE A 325 -12.47 21.13 -7.62
CA PHE A 325 -11.05 21.26 -7.32
C PHE A 325 -10.67 22.73 -7.20
N THR A 326 -9.47 23.02 -6.70
CA THR A 326 -8.97 24.38 -6.67
C THR A 326 -7.73 24.52 -7.57
N LEU A 327 -7.76 25.42 -8.53
CA LEU A 327 -6.58 25.85 -9.26
C LEU A 327 -5.93 27.01 -8.50
N ALA A 328 -4.72 26.77 -7.97
CA ALA A 328 -3.95 27.74 -7.20
C ALA A 328 -2.67 28.12 -7.92
N GLY A 329 -2.32 29.41 -7.86
CA GLY A 329 -1.08 29.95 -8.38
C GLY A 329 -0.52 31.02 -7.45
N PRO A 330 0.52 31.79 -7.87
CA PRO A 330 1.19 32.78 -7.01
C PRO A 330 0.28 33.81 -6.38
N HIS A 331 -0.76 34.23 -7.11
CA HIS A 331 -1.65 35.35 -6.74
C HIS A 331 -3.13 35.03 -6.88
N MET A 332 -3.47 33.73 -7.12
CA MET A 332 -4.86 33.32 -7.31
C MET A 332 -5.12 31.93 -6.72
N ALA A 333 -6.36 31.74 -6.32
CA ALA A 333 -6.90 30.43 -5.99
C ALA A 333 -8.39 30.45 -6.40
N ASN A 334 -8.72 29.70 -7.44
CA ASN A 334 -10.08 29.61 -7.97
C ASN A 334 -10.62 28.21 -7.74
N VAL A 335 -11.81 28.13 -7.15
CA VAL A 335 -12.57 26.89 -7.11
C VAL A 335 -13.22 26.69 -8.47
N LEU A 336 -13.00 25.55 -9.05
CA LEU A 336 -13.52 25.12 -10.34
C LEU A 336 -14.20 23.76 -10.17
N SER A 337 -14.99 23.34 -11.15
CA SER A 337 -15.60 22.01 -11.20
C SER A 337 -15.82 21.57 -12.63
N PHE A 338 -15.82 20.24 -12.86
CA PHE A 338 -16.30 19.65 -14.11
C PHE A 338 -17.77 19.24 -13.96
N GLU A 339 -18.59 19.53 -14.96
CA GLU A 339 -20.02 19.15 -14.98
C GLU A 339 -20.22 17.75 -15.57
N GLU A 340 -19.49 17.40 -16.63
CA GLU A 340 -19.49 16.11 -17.30
C GLU A 340 -18.05 15.54 -17.40
N PRO A 341 -17.50 15.06 -16.27
CA PRO A 341 -16.12 14.61 -16.22
C PRO A 341 -15.87 13.35 -17.05
N THR A 342 -14.67 13.23 -17.62
CA THR A 342 -14.24 12.08 -18.42
C THR A 342 -13.95 10.84 -17.57
N GLU A 343 -13.50 11.04 -16.33
CA GLU A 343 -13.13 9.97 -15.40
C GLU A 343 -14.02 9.97 -14.16
N PRO A 344 -14.16 8.83 -13.45
CA PRO A 344 -14.99 8.73 -12.24
C PRO A 344 -14.56 9.63 -11.09
N LEU A 345 -13.27 9.97 -11.01
CA LEU A 345 -12.69 10.80 -9.95
C LEU A 345 -12.08 12.08 -10.52
N THR A 346 -12.18 13.18 -9.75
CA THR A 346 -11.56 14.49 -10.09
C THR A 346 -10.11 14.36 -10.49
N VAL A 347 -9.36 13.53 -9.77
CA VAL A 347 -7.94 13.30 -10.01
C VAL A 347 -7.69 12.70 -11.40
N GLY A 348 -8.53 11.80 -11.87
CA GLY A 348 -8.42 11.19 -13.20
C GLY A 348 -8.63 12.21 -14.32
N THR A 349 -9.71 12.99 -14.24
CA THR A 349 -10.01 14.05 -15.23
C THR A 349 -8.90 15.12 -15.25
N ILE A 350 -8.34 15.48 -14.08
CA ILE A 350 -7.22 16.43 -14.01
C ILE A 350 -5.94 15.82 -14.59
N ASP A 351 -5.65 14.53 -14.36
CA ASP A 351 -4.46 13.88 -14.90
C ASP A 351 -4.52 13.82 -16.44
N GLU A 352 -5.68 13.56 -17.04
CA GLU A 352 -5.86 13.63 -18.52
C GLU A 352 -5.58 15.05 -19.05
N PHE A 353 -6.05 16.10 -18.36
CA PHE A 353 -5.72 17.47 -18.72
C PHE A 353 -4.22 17.73 -18.60
N ILE A 354 -3.58 17.31 -17.52
CA ILE A 354 -2.15 17.52 -17.28
C ILE A 354 -1.32 16.82 -18.36
N GLU A 355 -1.66 15.59 -18.74
CA GLU A 355 -1.00 14.88 -19.83
C GLU A 355 -1.14 15.67 -21.15
N TYR A 356 -2.36 16.10 -21.50
CA TYR A 356 -2.60 16.96 -22.65
C TYR A 356 -1.74 18.24 -22.64
N TYR A 357 -1.62 18.87 -21.46
CA TYR A 357 -0.85 20.10 -21.30
C TYR A 357 0.66 19.89 -21.47
N ILE A 358 1.22 18.86 -20.81
CA ILE A 358 2.66 18.56 -20.85
C ILE A 358 3.11 18.14 -22.27
N GLU A 359 2.29 17.39 -23.00
CA GLU A 359 2.59 17.04 -24.39
C GLU A 359 2.78 18.25 -25.31
N ARG A 360 2.18 19.40 -24.97
CA ARG A 360 2.22 20.64 -25.74
C ARG A 360 3.20 21.68 -25.20
N HIS A 361 3.71 21.47 -23.98
CA HIS A 361 4.61 22.37 -23.26
C HIS A 361 5.76 21.57 -22.65
N SER A 362 6.80 21.33 -23.45
CA SER A 362 7.90 20.40 -23.10
C SER A 362 8.73 20.81 -21.88
N GLU A 363 8.71 22.10 -21.49
CA GLU A 363 9.34 22.62 -20.28
C GLU A 363 8.49 22.40 -19.02
N ALA A 364 7.19 22.15 -19.16
CA ALA A 364 6.31 21.92 -18.02
C ALA A 364 6.65 20.58 -17.34
N ARG A 365 6.60 20.57 -16.01
CA ARG A 365 6.82 19.39 -15.18
C ARG A 365 5.74 19.27 -14.14
N VAL A 366 5.31 18.06 -13.84
CA VAL A 366 4.36 17.77 -12.77
C VAL A 366 5.05 17.05 -11.61
N ASP A 367 4.71 17.44 -10.39
CA ASP A 367 5.04 16.74 -9.15
C ASP A 367 3.76 16.50 -8.35
N TYR A 368 3.86 15.56 -7.39
CA TYR A 368 2.75 15.03 -6.62
C TYR A 368 3.00 15.25 -5.14
N VAL A 369 2.22 16.10 -4.50
CA VAL A 369 2.44 16.53 -3.11
C VAL A 369 1.14 16.34 -2.31
N HIS A 370 1.18 15.66 -1.17
CA HIS A 370 0.01 15.42 -0.32
C HIS A 370 -0.25 16.50 0.73
N ASP A 371 0.76 17.30 1.09
CA ASP A 371 0.63 18.37 2.08
C ASP A 371 0.19 19.68 1.43
N GLU A 372 -1.07 20.10 1.63
CA GLU A 372 -1.60 21.35 1.06
C GLU A 372 -0.81 22.61 1.47
N PRO A 373 -0.39 22.80 2.74
CA PRO A 373 0.52 23.88 3.13
C PRO A 373 1.80 23.93 2.30
N ALA A 374 2.45 22.78 2.05
CA ALA A 374 3.65 22.71 1.20
C ALA A 374 3.32 23.09 -0.25
N VAL A 375 2.22 22.60 -0.81
CA VAL A 375 1.76 22.99 -2.15
C VAL A 375 1.55 24.49 -2.26
N ARG A 376 0.87 25.12 -1.29
CA ARG A 376 0.67 26.58 -1.26
C ARG A 376 1.98 27.35 -1.13
N ALA A 377 2.98 26.80 -0.44
CA ALA A 377 4.32 27.41 -0.39
C ALA A 377 5.03 27.33 -1.76
N LEU A 378 4.86 26.24 -2.52
CA LEU A 378 5.36 26.11 -3.89
C LEU A 378 4.64 27.11 -4.84
N CYS A 379 3.33 27.28 -4.72
CA CYS A 379 2.59 28.25 -5.50
C CYS A 379 3.12 29.69 -5.29
N LYS A 380 3.44 30.06 -4.04
CA LYS A 380 4.06 31.38 -3.76
C LYS A 380 5.42 31.58 -4.44
N LYS A 381 6.10 30.50 -4.82
CA LYS A 381 7.37 30.50 -5.54
C LYS A 381 7.22 30.41 -7.07
N GLY A 382 5.99 30.44 -7.59
CA GLY A 382 5.71 30.45 -9.02
C GLY A 382 5.14 29.14 -9.58
N ALA A 383 4.92 28.12 -8.77
CA ALA A 383 4.24 26.91 -9.22
C ALA A 383 2.72 27.13 -9.38
N VAL A 384 2.09 26.28 -10.18
CA VAL A 384 0.63 26.19 -10.33
C VAL A 384 0.16 24.83 -9.84
N ALA A 385 -0.88 24.80 -9.03
CA ALA A 385 -1.33 23.54 -8.43
C ALA A 385 -2.83 23.32 -8.62
N PHE A 386 -3.18 22.06 -8.85
CA PHE A 386 -4.53 21.52 -8.72
C PHE A 386 -4.67 20.89 -7.32
N LEU A 387 -5.37 21.58 -6.42
CA LEU A 387 -5.69 21.06 -5.10
C LEU A 387 -6.91 20.16 -5.24
N MET A 388 -6.70 18.85 -4.97
CA MET A 388 -7.75 17.85 -5.02
C MET A 388 -8.69 17.99 -3.82
N PRO A 389 -9.98 17.66 -3.96
CA PRO A 389 -10.91 17.63 -2.85
C PRO A 389 -10.50 16.55 -1.83
N PRO A 390 -10.96 16.66 -0.56
CA PRO A 390 -10.79 15.59 0.41
C PRO A 390 -11.29 14.25 -0.15
N PHE A 391 -10.52 13.20 0.05
CA PHE A 391 -10.85 11.85 -0.39
C PHE A 391 -11.52 11.09 0.76
N ALA A 392 -12.77 10.69 0.59
CA ALA A 392 -13.48 9.94 1.62
C ALA A 392 -13.02 8.47 1.63
N LYS A 393 -12.87 7.89 2.82
CA LYS A 393 -12.50 6.46 2.98
C LYS A 393 -13.49 5.51 2.27
N SER A 394 -14.77 5.84 2.29
CA SER A 394 -15.83 5.14 1.55
C SER A 394 -15.63 5.13 0.04
N ASP A 395 -14.96 6.16 -0.51
CA ASP A 395 -14.76 6.29 -1.95
C ASP A 395 -13.62 5.39 -2.46
N LEU A 396 -12.74 4.95 -1.57
CA LEU A 396 -11.61 4.09 -1.92
C LEU A 396 -12.08 2.75 -2.51
N PHE A 397 -12.90 2.02 -1.77
CA PHE A 397 -13.46 0.75 -2.24
C PHE A 397 -14.42 0.95 -3.41
N LYS A 398 -15.29 1.96 -3.32
CA LYS A 398 -16.22 2.31 -4.39
C LYS A 398 -15.47 2.64 -5.69
N GLY A 399 -14.39 3.40 -5.62
CA GLY A 399 -13.55 3.74 -6.77
C GLY A 399 -12.93 2.50 -7.42
N VAL A 400 -12.42 1.55 -6.64
CA VAL A 400 -11.87 0.28 -7.14
C VAL A 400 -12.96 -0.60 -7.75
N VAL A 401 -14.14 -0.66 -7.12
CA VAL A 401 -15.29 -1.45 -7.63
C VAL A 401 -15.80 -0.89 -8.96
N MET A 402 -16.00 0.42 -9.04
CA MET A 402 -16.60 1.08 -10.21
C MET A 402 -15.59 1.31 -11.34
N GLY A 403 -14.35 1.70 -11.01
CA GLY A 403 -13.30 2.06 -11.98
C GLY A 403 -12.28 0.95 -12.27
N GLY A 404 -12.29 -0.12 -11.47
CA GLY A 404 -11.34 -1.24 -11.55
C GLY A 404 -10.02 -0.98 -10.79
N VAL A 405 -9.50 0.24 -10.80
CA VAL A 405 -8.39 0.77 -10.00
C VAL A 405 -8.56 2.29 -9.92
N LEU A 406 -7.95 2.92 -8.93
CA LEU A 406 -7.84 4.37 -8.87
C LEU A 406 -6.70 4.86 -9.77
N PRO A 407 -6.74 6.11 -10.26
CA PRO A 407 -5.60 6.76 -10.88
C PRO A 407 -4.39 6.72 -9.94
N ARG A 408 -3.20 6.74 -10.53
CA ARG A 408 -1.96 6.72 -9.74
C ARG A 408 -1.85 7.98 -8.87
N LYS A 409 -1.26 7.84 -7.69
CA LYS A 409 -1.08 8.98 -6.79
C LYS A 409 -2.40 9.69 -6.47
N THR A 410 -3.50 8.95 -6.33
CA THR A 410 -4.80 9.50 -5.92
C THR A 410 -4.76 9.94 -4.47
N PHE A 411 -4.15 9.14 -3.61
CA PHE A 411 -4.09 9.38 -2.17
C PHE A 411 -2.76 8.91 -1.57
N SER A 412 -2.45 9.41 -0.38
CA SER A 412 -1.43 8.89 0.51
C SER A 412 -2.08 8.38 1.79
N MET A 413 -1.55 7.30 2.35
CA MET A 413 -1.90 6.81 3.68
C MET A 413 -0.73 7.10 4.62
N GLY A 414 -0.84 8.18 5.39
CA GLY A 414 0.17 8.64 6.33
C GLY A 414 1.47 9.13 5.66
N HIS A 415 2.36 9.64 6.49
CA HIS A 415 3.70 10.09 6.09
C HIS A 415 4.65 8.92 5.86
N ALA A 416 5.84 9.21 5.30
CA ALA A 416 6.84 8.17 4.99
C ALA A 416 7.23 7.36 6.24
N GLU A 417 7.43 8.02 7.37
CA GLU A 417 7.82 7.40 8.64
C GLU A 417 6.72 6.53 9.25
N GLU A 418 5.46 6.73 8.86
CA GLU A 418 4.29 5.98 9.34
C GLU A 418 4.02 4.71 8.51
N LYS A 419 4.78 4.50 7.44
CA LYS A 419 4.68 3.29 6.60
C LYS A 419 5.10 2.06 7.40
N ARG A 420 4.71 0.87 6.90
CA ARG A 420 4.98 -0.37 7.60
C ARG A 420 6.48 -0.67 7.69
N TYR A 421 6.89 -1.16 8.86
CA TYR A 421 8.22 -1.71 9.10
C TYR A 421 8.21 -3.22 8.92
N TYR A 422 9.32 -3.77 8.46
CA TYR A 422 9.55 -5.20 8.38
C TYR A 422 9.87 -5.75 9.76
N ILE A 423 9.04 -6.63 10.30
CA ILE A 423 9.21 -7.23 11.63
C ILE A 423 9.08 -8.74 11.54
N GLU A 424 7.96 -9.22 11.03
CA GLU A 424 7.66 -10.61 10.87
C GLU A 424 8.32 -11.18 9.62
N CYS A 425 8.61 -12.46 9.66
CA CYS A 425 9.15 -13.18 8.50
C CYS A 425 8.31 -14.43 8.22
N ARG A 426 8.41 -14.96 7.02
CA ARG A 426 7.80 -16.22 6.63
C ARG A 426 8.68 -16.93 5.60
N LYS A 427 8.79 -18.26 5.71
CA LYS A 427 9.46 -19.08 4.72
C LYS A 427 8.59 -19.19 3.45
N ILE A 428 9.21 -19.01 2.27
CA ILE A 428 8.55 -19.07 0.96
C ILE A 428 9.07 -20.20 0.07
N THR A 429 9.97 -21.03 0.60
CA THR A 429 10.50 -22.24 -0.04
C THR A 429 10.03 -23.49 0.73
N GLU A 430 10.09 -24.64 0.08
CA GLU A 430 9.86 -25.94 0.71
C GLU A 430 10.95 -26.31 1.72
#